data_96332482e30fa87fe396256ab2e06bc8
#
_entry.id   96332482e30fa87fe396256ab2e06bc8
#
_cell.length_a   1.000
_cell.length_b   1.000
_cell.length_c   1.000
_cell.angle_alpha   90.00
_cell.angle_beta   90.00
_cell.angle_gamma   90.00
#
_symmetry.space_group_name_H-M   'P 1'
#
loop_
_entity.id
_entity.type
_entity.pdbx_description
1 polymer ?
#
loop_
_entity_poly.entity_id
_entity_poly.type
_entity_poly.pdbx_seq_one_letter_code
_entity_poly.pdbx_strand_id
1 'polypeptide(L)'
;MAFRFLHSSDLHLGKRFGQFDGDLPARLREARHAAIGRLAEHARAEGVATILLAGDTFDTETPAPEVRRQALAEMAHHAPIRWVVLPGNHDSLQASQLWSSLRSDAPDNVILAMEAIPVELA
;
A
#
# COMPACT_ATOMS: atom_id res chain seq x y z
N MET A 1 -7.76 9.71 -25.64
CA MET A 1 -6.55 9.34 -24.94
C MET A 1 -6.79 8.16 -24.03
N ALA A 2 -5.83 7.25 -23.97
CA ALA A 2 -5.94 6.09 -23.10
C ALA A 2 -5.61 6.47 -21.67
N PHE A 3 -6.37 5.93 -20.71
CA PHE A 3 -6.02 5.99 -19.31
C PHE A 3 -4.99 4.91 -19.00
N ARG A 4 -3.88 5.29 -18.39
CA ARG A 4 -2.80 4.36 -18.04
C ARG A 4 -2.63 4.33 -16.52
N PHE A 5 -2.34 3.16 -16.01
CA PHE A 5 -2.07 2.97 -14.59
C PHE A 5 -0.98 1.93 -14.38
N LEU A 6 -0.34 1.99 -13.24
CA LEU A 6 0.61 0.98 -12.81
C LEU A 6 -0.11 0.04 -11.83
N HIS A 7 0.19 -1.24 -11.90
CA HIS A 7 -0.46 -2.25 -11.08
C HIS A 7 0.59 -3.06 -10.32
N SER A 8 0.35 -3.28 -9.04
CA SER A 8 1.19 -4.12 -8.19
C SER A 8 0.32 -4.81 -7.14
N SER A 9 0.91 -5.73 -6.40
CA SER A 9 0.24 -6.43 -5.30
C SER A 9 1.28 -7.05 -4.37
N ASP A 10 0.83 -7.59 -3.25
CA ASP A 10 1.64 -8.43 -2.37
C ASP A 10 2.87 -7.73 -1.81
N LEU A 11 2.71 -6.48 -1.37
CA LEU A 11 3.79 -5.77 -0.69
C LEU A 11 4.12 -6.42 0.66
N HIS A 12 3.14 -7.04 1.31
CA HIS A 12 3.28 -7.71 2.60
C HIS A 12 4.04 -6.87 3.62
N LEU A 13 3.63 -5.61 3.76
CA LEU A 13 4.23 -4.70 4.74
C LEU A 13 3.99 -5.22 6.15
N GLY A 14 5.03 -5.17 6.96
CA GLY A 14 4.99 -5.70 8.32
C GLY A 14 5.43 -7.14 8.46
N LYS A 15 5.78 -7.81 7.37
CA LYS A 15 6.35 -9.15 7.44
C LYS A 15 7.61 -9.13 8.31
N ARG A 16 7.70 -10.06 9.28
CA ARG A 16 8.71 -9.98 10.33
C ARG A 16 10.07 -10.52 9.95
N PHE A 17 10.11 -11.51 9.05
CA PHE A 17 11.36 -12.19 8.65
C PHE A 17 12.10 -12.82 9.84
N GLY A 18 11.33 -13.42 10.78
CA GLY A 18 11.88 -13.96 12.02
C GLY A 18 12.84 -15.13 11.86
N GLN A 19 12.90 -15.74 10.65
CA GLN A 19 13.84 -16.82 10.36
C GLN A 19 15.27 -16.34 10.16
N PHE A 20 15.50 -15.04 10.07
CA PHE A 20 16.84 -14.47 9.87
C PHE A 20 17.36 -13.84 11.16
N ASP A 21 18.67 -13.84 11.33
CA ASP A 21 19.34 -13.29 12.49
C ASP A 21 19.90 -11.88 12.25
N GLY A 22 20.33 -11.23 13.33
CA GLY A 22 21.02 -9.95 13.28
C GLY A 22 20.11 -8.81 12.82
N ASP A 23 20.65 -7.91 12.03
CA ASP A 23 19.93 -6.75 11.49
C ASP A 23 19.19 -7.02 10.19
N LEU A 24 19.32 -8.23 9.63
CA LEU A 24 18.70 -8.58 8.35
C LEU A 24 17.18 -8.44 8.37
N PRO A 25 16.45 -8.89 9.41
CA PRO A 25 14.99 -8.67 9.46
C PRO A 25 14.59 -7.20 9.34
N ALA A 26 15.29 -6.31 10.04
CA ALA A 26 14.99 -4.87 9.97
C ALA A 26 15.24 -4.30 8.58
N ARG A 27 16.33 -4.72 7.94
CA ARG A 27 16.68 -4.28 6.58
C ARG A 27 15.67 -4.78 5.56
N LEU A 28 15.18 -6.01 5.70
CA LEU A 28 14.17 -6.57 4.80
C LEU A 28 12.83 -5.88 4.99
N ARG A 29 12.43 -5.58 6.23
CA ARG A 29 11.21 -4.81 6.50
C ARG A 29 11.28 -3.43 5.85
N GLU A 30 12.40 -2.75 6.00
CA GLU A 30 12.60 -1.42 5.40
C GLU A 30 12.58 -1.48 3.88
N ALA A 31 13.18 -2.51 3.28
CA ALA A 31 13.16 -2.69 1.83
C ALA A 31 11.73 -2.86 1.30
N ARG A 32 10.85 -3.50 2.06
CA ARG A 32 9.44 -3.61 1.66
C ARG A 32 8.73 -2.27 1.66
N HIS A 33 8.95 -1.44 2.66
CA HIS A 33 8.39 -0.09 2.67
C HIS A 33 8.97 0.77 1.55
N ALA A 34 10.26 0.62 1.26
CA ALA A 34 10.92 1.33 0.17
C ALA A 34 10.34 0.98 -1.21
N ALA A 35 9.70 -0.18 -1.35
CA ALA A 35 9.04 -0.56 -2.60
C ALA A 35 7.94 0.43 -3.01
N ILE A 36 7.28 1.08 -2.06
CA ILE A 36 6.29 2.11 -2.34
C ILE A 36 6.93 3.25 -3.14
N GLY A 37 8.08 3.74 -2.69
CA GLY A 37 8.82 4.79 -3.41
C GLY A 37 9.29 4.35 -4.79
N ARG A 38 9.71 3.10 -4.94
CA ARG A 38 10.11 2.56 -6.24
C ARG A 38 8.95 2.48 -7.22
N LEU A 39 7.78 2.08 -6.75
CA LEU A 39 6.57 2.09 -7.58
C LEU A 39 6.25 3.52 -8.03
N ALA A 40 6.35 4.48 -7.13
CA ALA A 40 6.12 5.89 -7.46
C ALA A 40 7.12 6.41 -8.50
N GLU A 41 8.39 6.04 -8.38
CA GLU A 41 9.42 6.41 -9.36
C GLU A 41 9.10 5.84 -10.74
N HIS A 42 8.71 4.58 -10.82
CA HIS A 42 8.30 3.96 -12.07
C HIS A 42 7.08 4.66 -12.67
N ALA A 43 6.10 4.99 -11.84
CA ALA A 43 4.92 5.70 -12.31
C ALA A 43 5.29 7.06 -12.93
N ARG A 44 6.17 7.80 -12.28
CA ARG A 44 6.64 9.09 -12.81
C ARG A 44 7.39 8.93 -14.13
N ALA A 45 8.26 7.93 -14.21
CA ALA A 45 9.05 7.65 -15.43
C ALA A 45 8.14 7.33 -16.61
N GLU A 46 7.01 6.66 -16.36
CA GLU A 46 6.04 6.28 -17.38
C GLU A 46 4.94 7.33 -17.61
N GLY A 47 4.99 8.45 -16.90
CA GLY A 47 3.94 9.47 -16.98
C GLY A 47 2.59 9.01 -16.47
N VAL A 48 2.57 8.11 -15.49
CA VAL A 48 1.38 7.50 -14.91
C VAL A 48 1.10 8.14 -13.55
N ALA A 49 -0.16 8.50 -13.31
CA ALA A 49 -0.58 9.19 -12.10
C ALA A 49 -1.39 8.31 -11.13
N THR A 50 -1.61 7.04 -11.46
CA THR A 50 -2.42 6.13 -10.64
C THR A 50 -1.72 4.79 -10.49
N ILE A 51 -1.65 4.31 -9.24
CA ILE A 51 -1.11 3.00 -8.90
C ILE A 51 -2.21 2.19 -8.21
N LEU A 52 -2.47 0.98 -8.72
CA LEU A 52 -3.40 0.04 -8.11
C LEU A 52 -2.62 -0.98 -7.29
N LEU A 53 -2.95 -1.12 -6.03
CA LEU A 53 -2.41 -2.17 -5.15
C LEU A 53 -3.50 -3.23 -4.96
N ALA A 54 -3.34 -4.35 -5.64
CA ALA A 54 -4.39 -5.36 -5.79
C ALA A 54 -4.32 -6.42 -4.68
N GLY A 55 -4.33 -5.99 -3.43
CA GLY A 55 -4.41 -6.87 -2.27
C GLY A 55 -3.06 -7.21 -1.64
N ASP A 56 -3.14 -7.67 -0.41
CA ASP A 56 -2.00 -8.07 0.42
C ASP A 56 -0.94 -6.97 0.56
N THR A 57 -1.40 -5.73 0.70
CA THR A 57 -0.54 -4.60 1.02
C THR A 57 0.10 -4.81 2.39
N PHE A 58 -0.68 -5.34 3.34
CA PHE A 58 -0.19 -5.70 4.68
C PHE A 58 -0.09 -7.21 4.82
N ASP A 59 0.90 -7.66 5.56
CA ASP A 59 1.20 -9.09 5.73
C ASP A 59 0.16 -9.81 6.60
N THR A 60 -0.50 -9.09 7.51
CA THR A 60 -1.50 -9.65 8.44
C THR A 60 -2.71 -8.74 8.55
N GLU A 61 -3.76 -9.26 9.21
CA GLU A 61 -4.96 -8.48 9.52
C GLU A 61 -4.72 -7.46 10.65
N THR A 62 -3.64 -7.63 11.41
CA THR A 62 -3.33 -6.79 12.57
C THR A 62 -1.89 -6.25 12.51
N PRO A 63 -1.55 -5.47 11.48
CA PRO A 63 -0.21 -4.88 11.43
C PRO A 63 -0.03 -3.89 12.58
N ALA A 64 1.22 -3.74 13.03
CA ALA A 64 1.53 -2.73 14.05
C ALA A 64 1.14 -1.34 13.53
N PRO A 65 0.67 -0.44 14.41
CA PRO A 65 0.30 0.93 13.98
C PRO A 65 1.41 1.66 13.22
N GLU A 66 2.66 1.45 13.59
CA GLU A 66 3.81 2.06 12.92
C GLU A 66 3.92 1.63 11.46
N VAL A 67 3.65 0.36 11.18
CA VAL A 67 3.66 -0.19 9.81
C VAL A 67 2.61 0.50 8.97
N ARG A 68 1.39 0.62 9.49
CA ARG A 68 0.27 1.27 8.81
C ARG A 68 0.58 2.73 8.54
N ARG A 69 1.06 3.44 9.56
CA ARG A 69 1.36 4.88 9.44
C ARG A 69 2.50 5.14 8.47
N GLN A 70 3.54 4.31 8.51
CA GLN A 70 4.66 4.44 7.58
C GLN A 70 4.21 4.25 6.14
N ALA A 71 3.37 3.24 5.88
CA ALA A 71 2.86 2.99 4.53
C ALA A 71 2.08 4.19 4.00
N LEU A 72 1.16 4.72 4.81
CA LEU A 72 0.35 5.88 4.40
C LEU A 72 1.21 7.13 4.23
N ALA A 73 2.20 7.34 5.08
CA ALA A 73 3.11 8.47 4.97
C ALA A 73 3.94 8.41 3.69
N GLU A 74 4.42 7.23 3.32
CA GLU A 74 5.16 7.03 2.07
C GLU A 74 4.28 7.33 0.85
N MET A 75 3.04 6.84 0.87
CA MET A 75 2.08 7.13 -0.21
C MET A 75 1.78 8.63 -0.30
N ALA A 76 1.55 9.28 0.83
CA ALA A 76 1.29 10.71 0.87
C ALA A 76 2.46 11.54 0.34
N HIS A 77 3.69 11.09 0.62
CA HIS A 77 4.91 11.75 0.18
C HIS A 77 5.00 11.81 -1.36
N HIS A 78 4.36 10.88 -2.05
CA HIS A 78 4.40 10.79 -3.51
C HIS A 78 3.15 11.40 -4.17
N ALA A 79 2.45 12.30 -3.50
CA ALA A 79 1.39 13.07 -4.16
C ALA A 79 1.99 13.84 -5.35
N PRO A 80 1.29 14.02 -6.46
CA PRO A 80 -0.13 13.75 -6.68
C PRO A 80 -0.47 12.34 -7.17
N ILE A 81 0.45 11.39 -7.11
CA ILE A 81 0.13 10.00 -7.47
C ILE A 81 -1.00 9.50 -6.57
N ARG A 82 -2.01 8.90 -7.18
CA ARG A 82 -3.13 8.28 -6.47
C ARG A 82 -2.86 6.81 -6.27
N TRP A 83 -3.07 6.34 -5.05
CA TRP A 83 -2.90 4.95 -4.68
C TRP A 83 -4.29 4.37 -4.41
N VAL A 84 -4.68 3.35 -5.17
CA VAL A 84 -5.94 2.64 -4.97
C VAL A 84 -5.62 1.31 -4.31
N VAL A 85 -6.07 1.14 -3.08
CA VAL A 85 -5.73 -0.02 -2.26
C VAL A 85 -6.93 -0.93 -2.13
N LEU A 86 -6.78 -2.18 -2.59
CA LEU A 86 -7.80 -3.21 -2.51
C LEU A 86 -7.45 -4.22 -1.41
N PRO A 87 -8.46 -4.80 -0.73
CA PRO A 87 -8.20 -5.89 0.20
C PRO A 87 -7.78 -7.16 -0.53
N GLY A 88 -6.94 -7.97 0.14
CA GLY A 88 -6.50 -9.27 -0.34
C GLY A 88 -6.87 -10.37 0.66
N ASN A 89 -6.06 -11.44 0.70
CA ASN A 89 -6.29 -12.55 1.63
C ASN A 89 -5.75 -12.25 3.03
N HIS A 90 -4.55 -11.69 3.11
CA HIS A 90 -3.90 -11.39 4.40
C HIS A 90 -4.43 -10.10 5.03
N ASP A 91 -4.94 -9.19 4.22
CA ASP A 91 -5.53 -7.93 4.68
C ASP A 91 -6.97 -7.79 4.18
N SER A 92 -7.77 -8.83 4.39
CA SER A 92 -9.16 -8.88 3.91
C SER A 92 -10.06 -7.86 4.61
N LEU A 93 -11.23 -7.61 4.02
CA LEU A 93 -12.24 -6.73 4.62
C LEU A 93 -12.77 -7.27 5.96
N GLN A 94 -12.55 -8.53 6.28
CA GLN A 94 -12.90 -9.09 7.59
C GLN A 94 -12.03 -8.48 8.70
N ALA A 95 -10.86 -7.94 8.36
CA ALA A 95 -10.03 -7.17 9.27
C ALA A 95 -10.61 -5.77 9.48
N SER A 96 -11.79 -5.70 10.10
CA SER A 96 -12.56 -4.45 10.20
C SER A 96 -11.82 -3.32 10.90
N GLN A 97 -11.01 -3.65 11.92
CA GLN A 97 -10.23 -2.64 12.64
C GLN A 97 -9.12 -2.06 11.76
N LEU A 98 -8.45 -2.90 10.98
CA LEU A 98 -7.43 -2.43 10.04
C LEU A 98 -8.03 -1.43 9.05
N TRP A 99 -9.11 -1.80 8.37
CA TRP A 99 -9.72 -0.96 7.35
C TRP A 99 -10.35 0.30 7.93
N SER A 100 -10.93 0.22 9.13
CA SER A 100 -11.42 1.39 9.85
C SER A 100 -10.29 2.37 10.17
N SER A 101 -9.14 1.87 10.63
CA SER A 101 -7.96 2.69 10.90
C SER A 101 -7.39 3.31 9.64
N LEU A 102 -7.31 2.55 8.56
CA LEU A 102 -6.85 3.06 7.27
C LEU A 102 -7.76 4.19 6.77
N ARG A 103 -9.08 4.00 6.87
CA ARG A 103 -10.05 5.02 6.46
C ARG A 103 -9.87 6.30 7.26
N SER A 104 -9.64 6.18 8.57
CA SER A 104 -9.45 7.32 9.44
C SER A 104 -8.18 8.11 9.12
N ASP A 105 -7.11 7.40 8.74
CA ASP A 105 -5.77 7.98 8.59
C ASP A 105 -5.37 8.22 7.12
N ALA A 106 -6.17 7.78 6.16
CA ALA A 106 -5.80 7.85 4.75
C ALA A 106 -5.60 9.29 4.29
N PRO A 107 -4.46 9.60 3.65
CA PRO A 107 -4.26 10.91 3.01
C PRO A 107 -5.13 11.04 1.76
N ASP A 108 -5.24 12.25 1.23
CA ASP A 108 -6.13 12.56 0.12
C ASP A 108 -5.82 11.77 -1.16
N ASN A 109 -4.57 11.38 -1.35
CA ASN A 109 -4.15 10.65 -2.53
C ASN A 109 -4.23 9.11 -2.38
N VAL A 110 -4.79 8.63 -1.28
CA VAL A 110 -5.02 7.19 -1.06
C VAL A 110 -6.52 6.91 -1.08
N ILE A 111 -6.92 6.04 -1.99
CA ILE A 111 -8.31 5.62 -2.18
C ILE A 111 -8.43 4.17 -1.72
N LEU A 112 -9.30 3.92 -0.76
CA LEU A 112 -9.53 2.58 -0.24
C LEU A 112 -10.74 1.97 -0.96
N ALA A 113 -10.48 0.97 -1.81
CA ALA A 113 -11.54 0.29 -2.57
C ALA A 113 -12.16 -0.81 -1.70
N MET A 114 -12.99 -0.41 -0.75
CA MET A 114 -13.59 -1.29 0.26
C MET A 114 -14.98 -1.82 -0.13
N GLU A 115 -15.56 -1.29 -1.18
CA GLU A 115 -16.90 -1.65 -1.62
C GLU A 115 -16.89 -1.99 -3.11
N ALA A 116 -17.83 -2.83 -3.52
CA ALA A 116 -17.96 -3.22 -4.94
C ALA A 116 -18.72 -2.16 -5.72
N ILE A 117 -18.17 -0.96 -5.76
CA ILE A 117 -18.73 0.18 -6.49
C ILE A 117 -17.66 0.78 -7.40
N PRO A 118 -18.05 1.44 -8.48
CA PRO A 118 -17.09 2.11 -9.34
C PRO A 118 -16.32 3.21 -8.59
N VAL A 119 -15.04 3.33 -8.92
CA VAL A 119 -14.17 4.41 -8.43
C VAL A 119 -13.69 5.19 -9.63
N GLU A 120 -13.99 6.47 -9.68
CA GLU A 120 -13.59 7.34 -10.78
C GLU A 120 -12.15 7.81 -10.56
N LEU A 121 -11.29 7.55 -11.56
CA LEU A 121 -9.84 7.85 -11.47
C LEU A 121 -9.40 8.91 -12.49
N ALA A 122 -10.23 9.27 -13.41
CA ALA A 122 -9.89 10.23 -14.47
C ALA A 122 -10.72 11.50 -14.39
#